data_81f0700db440ff99324e0180258d59af
#
_entry.id   81f0700db440ff99324e0180258d59af
#
_cell.length_a   1.000
_cell.length_b   1.000
_cell.length_c   1.000
_cell.angle_alpha   90.00
_cell.angle_beta   90.00
_cell.angle_gamma   90.00
#
_symmetry.space_group_name_H-M   'P 1'
#
loop_
_entity.id
_entity.type
_entity.pdbx_description
1 polymer ?
#
loop_
_entity_poly.entity_id
_entity_poly.type
_entity_poly.pdbx_seq_one_letter_code
_entity_poly.pdbx_strand_id
1 'polypeptide(L)'
;MLKDLGKYIFMFELGLKYKKIFKESYFHPFITLKYGYERLSKARGEYSNQVLDFLNIKVKLNGTLPKEDKILYAINHRSLLDILVMENIFSRYEKNGTWIAKQELFEDPIYGEFFQYSGCIAVDLENKRGLLNFFKTIKKIFSKVDNMNLYIFPEGERFKGDGIQKFQSGAQKIAKANNLKIVPVYIKGKNEEVFKKSPYRDPYTVEVYVGIPMDHENLEENYLNFYNKIMQEDKRDA
;
A
#
# COMPACT_ATOMS: atom_id res chain seq x y z
N MET A 1 16.86 -4.16 -22.80
CA MET A 1 17.69 -5.18 -22.14
C MET A 1 18.69 -4.60 -21.11
N LEU A 2 19.68 -3.75 -21.48
CA LEU A 2 20.65 -3.17 -20.52
C LEU A 2 19.99 -2.22 -19.49
N LYS A 3 19.03 -1.39 -19.89
CA LYS A 3 18.30 -0.49 -18.96
C LYS A 3 17.47 -1.25 -17.93
N ASP A 4 16.86 -2.35 -18.34
CA ASP A 4 16.07 -3.20 -17.45
C ASP A 4 16.95 -3.88 -16.41
N LEU A 5 18.12 -4.37 -16.81
CA LEU A 5 19.06 -5.00 -15.88
C LEU A 5 19.53 -4.01 -14.80
N GLY A 6 19.86 -2.78 -15.17
CA GLY A 6 20.27 -1.73 -14.23
C GLY A 6 19.19 -1.41 -13.20
N LYS A 7 17.93 -1.35 -13.61
CA LYS A 7 16.78 -1.16 -12.73
C LYS A 7 16.66 -2.26 -11.67
N TYR A 8 16.72 -3.51 -12.11
CA TYR A 8 16.59 -4.64 -11.18
C TYR A 8 17.79 -4.77 -10.24
N ILE A 9 19.01 -4.50 -10.70
CA ILE A 9 20.21 -4.45 -9.85
C ILE A 9 20.04 -3.36 -8.78
N PHE A 10 19.70 -2.14 -9.18
CA PHE A 10 19.49 -1.04 -8.23
C PHE A 10 18.42 -1.38 -7.19
N MET A 11 17.27 -1.89 -7.62
CA MET A 11 16.19 -2.26 -6.70
C MET A 11 16.59 -3.42 -5.77
N PHE A 12 17.38 -4.37 -6.25
CA PHE A 12 17.88 -5.47 -5.45
C PHE A 12 18.86 -4.99 -4.37
N GLU A 13 19.86 -4.20 -4.73
CA GLU A 13 20.85 -3.63 -3.80
C GLU A 13 20.16 -2.76 -2.74
N LEU A 14 19.25 -1.89 -3.18
CA LEU A 14 18.46 -1.06 -2.29
C LEU A 14 17.57 -1.91 -1.38
N GLY A 15 16.96 -2.97 -1.92
CA GLY A 15 16.15 -3.94 -1.19
C GLY A 15 16.93 -4.64 -0.08
N LEU A 16 18.16 -5.05 -0.33
CA LEU A 16 19.05 -5.65 0.69
C LEU A 16 19.38 -4.65 1.80
N LYS A 17 19.70 -3.40 1.45
CA LYS A 17 19.95 -2.33 2.42
C LYS A 17 18.73 -2.10 3.33
N TYR A 18 17.55 -1.95 2.74
CA TYR A 18 16.33 -1.68 3.51
C TYR A 18 15.82 -2.91 4.28
N LYS A 19 16.02 -4.12 3.77
CA LYS A 19 15.74 -5.36 4.51
C LYS A 19 16.50 -5.37 5.84
N LYS A 20 17.77 -4.94 5.87
CA LYS A 20 18.55 -4.81 7.10
C LYS A 20 17.95 -3.78 8.05
N ILE A 21 17.62 -2.58 7.55
CA ILE A 21 16.97 -1.50 8.32
C ILE A 21 15.63 -1.96 8.90
N PHE A 22 14.82 -2.65 8.10
CA PHE A 22 13.55 -3.20 8.55
C PHE A 22 13.73 -4.23 9.66
N LYS A 23 14.68 -5.17 9.49
CA LYS A 23 14.97 -6.20 10.48
C LYS A 23 15.40 -5.60 11.82
N GLU A 24 16.29 -4.62 11.79
CA GLU A 24 16.74 -3.89 12.98
C GLU A 24 15.60 -3.14 13.67
N SER A 25 14.67 -2.58 12.91
CA SER A 25 13.49 -1.87 13.43
C SER A 25 12.43 -2.83 13.98
N TYR A 26 12.24 -3.99 13.35
CA TYR A 26 11.24 -4.98 13.72
C TYR A 26 11.60 -5.76 15.00
N PHE A 27 12.87 -6.11 15.17
CA PHE A 27 13.36 -6.95 16.29
C PHE A 27 14.02 -6.18 17.43
N HIS A 28 13.96 -4.87 17.44
CA HIS A 28 14.67 -4.11 18.46
C HIS A 28 14.04 -4.31 19.86
N PRO A 29 14.75 -4.92 20.83
CA PRO A 29 14.14 -5.35 22.09
C PRO A 29 13.75 -4.21 23.02
N PHE A 30 14.28 -3.01 22.79
CA PHE A 30 14.12 -1.84 23.68
C PHE A 30 13.20 -0.75 23.10
N ILE A 31 12.60 -0.98 21.92
CA ILE A 31 11.68 -0.01 21.33
C ILE A 31 10.22 -0.42 21.52
N THR A 32 9.35 0.57 21.71
CA THR A 32 7.91 0.35 21.77
C THR A 32 7.38 -0.06 20.41
N LEU A 33 6.25 -0.76 20.39
CA LEU A 33 5.57 -1.13 19.14
C LEU A 33 5.25 0.10 18.30
N LYS A 34 4.81 1.20 18.91
CA LYS A 34 4.56 2.48 18.25
C LYS A 34 5.80 2.97 17.50
N TYR A 35 6.90 3.12 18.20
CA TYR A 35 8.15 3.60 17.61
C TYR A 35 8.69 2.66 16.51
N GLY A 36 8.53 1.34 16.69
CA GLY A 36 8.86 0.35 15.67
C GLY A 36 8.10 0.59 14.37
N TYR A 37 6.77 0.76 14.43
CA TYR A 37 5.96 1.01 13.23
C TYR A 37 6.25 2.38 12.61
N GLU A 38 6.51 3.43 13.40
CA GLU A 38 6.90 4.75 12.88
C GLU A 38 8.23 4.66 12.11
N ARG A 39 9.22 3.96 12.64
CA ARG A 39 10.49 3.70 11.94
C ARG A 39 10.29 2.90 10.66
N LEU A 40 9.46 1.86 10.69
CA LEU A 40 9.16 1.04 9.52
C LEU A 40 8.44 1.84 8.44
N SER A 41 7.43 2.65 8.79
CA SER A 41 6.74 3.54 7.86
C SER A 41 7.69 4.53 7.21
N LYS A 42 8.55 5.18 8.00
CA LYS A 42 9.58 6.08 7.49
C LYS A 42 10.53 5.36 6.53
N ALA A 43 11.05 4.21 6.90
CA ALA A 43 11.99 3.45 6.08
C ALA A 43 11.35 2.94 4.76
N ARG A 44 10.07 2.52 4.77
CA ARG A 44 9.33 2.17 3.54
C ARG A 44 9.17 3.38 2.62
N GLY A 45 8.83 4.54 3.19
CA GLY A 45 8.75 5.79 2.43
C GLY A 45 10.09 6.19 1.80
N GLU A 46 11.19 6.12 2.56
CA GLU A 46 12.54 6.40 2.05
C GLU A 46 12.96 5.43 0.95
N TYR A 47 12.71 4.13 1.12
CA TYR A 47 12.93 3.14 0.07
C TYR A 47 12.16 3.48 -1.20
N SER A 48 10.88 3.76 -1.06
CA SER A 48 9.98 4.04 -2.18
C SER A 48 10.37 5.32 -2.90
N ASN A 49 10.75 6.37 -2.18
CA ASN A 49 11.22 7.63 -2.75
C ASN A 49 12.49 7.42 -3.58
N GLN A 50 13.48 6.68 -3.06
CA GLN A 50 14.72 6.39 -3.80
C GLN A 50 14.44 5.57 -5.07
N VAL A 51 13.52 4.61 -5.02
CA VAL A 51 13.13 3.84 -6.22
C VAL A 51 12.43 4.75 -7.24
N LEU A 52 11.45 5.54 -6.82
CA LEU A 52 10.72 6.44 -7.72
C LEU A 52 11.64 7.49 -8.35
N ASP A 53 12.58 8.04 -7.60
CA ASP A 53 13.59 8.98 -8.10
C ASP A 53 14.48 8.32 -9.16
N PHE A 54 14.97 7.09 -8.90
CA PHE A 54 15.74 6.32 -9.88
C PHE A 54 14.94 6.04 -11.16
N LEU A 55 13.65 5.71 -11.02
CA LEU A 55 12.76 5.44 -12.14
C LEU A 55 12.33 6.72 -12.90
N ASN A 56 12.64 7.91 -12.36
CA ASN A 56 12.19 9.21 -12.80
C ASN A 56 10.64 9.28 -12.87
N ILE A 57 9.98 8.80 -11.82
CA ILE A 57 8.52 8.82 -11.67
C ILE A 57 8.13 9.81 -10.58
N LYS A 58 7.26 10.75 -10.92
CA LYS A 58 6.65 11.70 -9.99
C LYS A 58 5.24 11.24 -9.63
N VAL A 59 4.82 11.55 -8.41
CA VAL A 59 3.48 11.23 -7.92
C VAL A 59 2.70 12.51 -7.67
N LYS A 60 1.57 12.66 -8.36
CA LYS A 60 0.61 13.75 -8.19
C LYS A 60 -0.61 13.24 -7.42
N LEU A 61 -0.90 13.87 -6.29
CA LEU A 61 -2.09 13.58 -5.50
C LEU A 61 -3.22 14.53 -5.88
N ASN A 62 -4.36 13.98 -6.22
CA ASN A 62 -5.62 14.69 -6.43
C ASN A 62 -6.55 14.37 -5.25
N GLY A 63 -6.98 15.38 -4.52
CA GLY A 63 -7.69 15.24 -3.24
C GLY A 63 -6.77 15.42 -2.03
N THR A 64 -7.27 15.08 -0.86
CA THR A 64 -6.55 15.25 0.42
C THR A 64 -6.67 13.99 1.28
N LEU A 65 -5.58 13.61 1.93
CA LEU A 65 -5.64 12.56 2.94
C LEU A 65 -6.35 13.09 4.21
N PRO A 66 -7.18 12.28 4.88
CA PRO A 66 -7.76 12.66 6.18
C PRO A 66 -6.65 12.99 7.18
N LYS A 67 -6.92 13.94 8.06
CA LYS A 67 -6.02 14.25 9.19
C LYS A 67 -6.03 13.15 10.24
N GLU A 68 -7.19 12.52 10.41
CA GLU A 68 -7.43 11.44 11.34
C GLU A 68 -6.58 10.20 10.95
N ASP A 69 -6.26 9.42 11.96
CA ASP A 69 -5.66 8.09 11.83
C ASP A 69 -6.71 6.99 12.09
N LYS A 70 -6.29 5.75 12.13
CA LYS A 70 -7.17 4.57 12.18
C LYS A 70 -8.10 4.49 10.97
N ILE A 71 -7.53 4.75 9.82
CA ILE A 71 -8.18 4.65 8.51
C ILE A 71 -7.73 3.35 7.83
N LEU A 72 -8.66 2.72 7.11
CA LEU A 72 -8.36 1.67 6.14
C LEU A 72 -8.34 2.29 4.74
N TYR A 73 -7.17 2.40 4.13
CA TYR A 73 -7.04 2.85 2.74
C TYR A 73 -7.28 1.67 1.80
N ALA A 74 -8.36 1.74 1.01
CA ALA A 74 -8.71 0.76 -0.01
C ALA A 74 -8.19 1.25 -1.37
N ILE A 75 -7.19 0.57 -1.92
CA ILE A 75 -6.40 1.03 -3.06
C ILE A 75 -6.56 0.02 -4.20
N ASN A 76 -6.76 0.44 -5.45
CA ASN A 76 -6.73 -0.47 -6.60
C ASN A 76 -5.32 -1.03 -6.83
N HIS A 77 -5.21 -2.21 -7.43
CA HIS A 77 -3.92 -2.87 -7.63
C HIS A 77 -3.67 -3.29 -9.08
N ARG A 78 -2.63 -2.71 -9.69
CA ARG A 78 -2.21 -2.96 -11.07
C ARG A 78 -0.77 -3.46 -11.17
N SER A 79 0.11 -3.00 -10.25
CA SER A 79 1.55 -3.18 -10.34
C SER A 79 2.21 -3.12 -8.97
N LEU A 80 3.42 -3.64 -8.86
CA LEU A 80 4.29 -3.37 -7.69
C LEU A 80 4.58 -1.86 -7.52
N LEU A 81 4.52 -1.10 -8.60
CA LEU A 81 4.65 0.36 -8.55
C LEU A 81 3.61 1.02 -7.65
N ASP A 82 2.42 0.44 -7.51
CA ASP A 82 1.33 1.00 -6.71
C ASP A 82 1.74 1.13 -5.23
N ILE A 83 2.49 0.16 -4.71
CA ILE A 83 3.00 0.20 -3.32
C ILE A 83 3.98 1.37 -3.17
N LEU A 84 4.91 1.54 -4.11
CA LEU A 84 5.90 2.62 -4.09
C LEU A 84 5.23 3.99 -4.18
N VAL A 85 4.25 4.13 -5.06
CA VAL A 85 3.46 5.35 -5.23
C VAL A 85 2.74 5.73 -3.94
N MET A 86 2.10 4.76 -3.29
CA MET A 86 1.37 5.02 -2.05
C MET A 86 2.29 5.31 -0.86
N GLU A 87 3.40 4.58 -0.70
CA GLU A 87 4.39 4.87 0.34
C GLU A 87 5.02 6.28 0.17
N ASN A 88 5.23 6.74 -1.08
CA ASN A 88 5.64 8.13 -1.32
C ASN A 88 4.59 9.13 -0.81
N ILE A 89 3.30 8.89 -1.07
CA ILE A 89 2.22 9.76 -0.58
C ILE A 89 2.18 9.71 0.95
N PHE A 90 2.11 8.53 1.55
CA PHE A 90 2.05 8.38 3.01
C PHE A 90 3.25 9.01 3.72
N SER A 91 4.44 8.90 3.14
CA SER A 91 5.66 9.54 3.65
C SER A 91 5.56 11.07 3.62
N ARG A 92 5.09 11.67 2.51
CA ARG A 92 4.92 13.13 2.40
C ARG A 92 3.90 13.72 3.37
N TYR A 93 2.91 12.92 3.76
CA TYR A 93 1.84 13.32 4.67
C TYR A 93 2.01 12.75 6.08
N GLU A 94 3.20 12.20 6.37
CA GLU A 94 3.57 11.63 7.68
C GLU A 94 2.56 10.60 8.22
N LYS A 95 1.91 9.85 7.32
CA LYS A 95 0.96 8.81 7.70
C LYS A 95 1.69 7.54 8.12
N ASN A 96 1.55 7.22 9.42
CA ASN A 96 2.01 5.94 9.94
C ASN A 96 0.99 4.85 9.62
N GLY A 97 1.46 3.69 9.17
CA GLY A 97 0.55 2.59 8.83
C GLY A 97 1.27 1.35 8.37
N THR A 98 0.47 0.35 7.98
CA THR A 98 1.03 -0.90 7.47
C THR A 98 0.12 -1.57 6.45
N TRP A 99 0.73 -2.37 5.57
CA TRP A 99 0.05 -3.15 4.55
C TRP A 99 -0.50 -4.46 5.12
N ILE A 100 -1.67 -4.81 4.65
CA ILE A 100 -2.24 -6.15 4.82
C ILE A 100 -1.94 -6.93 3.55
N ALA A 101 -1.29 -8.07 3.69
CA ALA A 101 -0.85 -8.90 2.58
C ALA A 101 -1.20 -10.37 2.81
N LYS A 102 -1.37 -11.13 1.72
CA LYS A 102 -1.69 -12.57 1.80
C LYS A 102 -0.56 -13.33 2.49
N GLN A 103 -0.91 -14.33 3.30
CA GLN A 103 0.02 -15.20 4.02
C GLN A 103 1.09 -15.82 3.10
N GLU A 104 0.71 -16.24 1.91
CA GLU A 104 1.60 -16.84 0.90
C GLU A 104 2.81 -15.97 0.55
N LEU A 105 2.67 -14.63 0.60
CA LEU A 105 3.77 -13.70 0.32
C LEU A 105 4.87 -13.76 1.39
N PHE A 106 4.54 -14.16 2.61
CA PHE A 106 5.50 -14.29 3.71
C PHE A 106 6.25 -15.63 3.67
N GLU A 107 5.74 -16.58 2.90
CA GLU A 107 6.32 -17.91 2.69
C GLU A 107 7.25 -17.95 1.46
N ASP A 108 7.28 -16.86 0.68
CA ASP A 108 8.19 -16.75 -0.46
C ASP A 108 9.66 -16.77 0.01
N PRO A 109 10.50 -17.66 -0.56
CA PRO A 109 11.89 -17.84 -0.10
C PRO A 109 12.80 -16.63 -0.35
N ILE A 110 12.43 -15.72 -1.26
CA ILE A 110 13.22 -14.55 -1.63
C ILE A 110 12.68 -13.29 -0.94
N TYR A 111 11.37 -13.09 -1.01
CA TYR A 111 10.72 -11.85 -0.58
C TYR A 111 10.01 -11.97 0.77
N GLY A 112 9.79 -13.18 1.31
CA GLY A 112 9.01 -13.40 2.53
C GLY A 112 9.54 -12.63 3.72
N GLU A 113 10.86 -12.66 3.96
CA GLU A 113 11.48 -11.86 5.02
C GLU A 113 11.34 -10.34 4.80
N PHE A 114 11.35 -9.87 3.56
CA PHE A 114 11.13 -8.46 3.27
C PHE A 114 9.73 -8.02 3.68
N PHE A 115 8.70 -8.80 3.35
CA PHE A 115 7.33 -8.54 3.80
C PHE A 115 7.22 -8.58 5.32
N GLN A 116 7.77 -9.59 5.97
CA GLN A 116 7.74 -9.74 7.42
C GLN A 116 8.40 -8.56 8.12
N TYR A 117 9.63 -8.24 7.76
CA TYR A 117 10.41 -7.22 8.47
C TYR A 117 9.97 -5.80 8.12
N SER A 118 9.34 -5.56 6.98
CA SER A 118 8.74 -4.26 6.67
C SER A 118 7.51 -3.92 7.51
N GLY A 119 7.08 -4.84 8.37
CA GLY A 119 5.97 -4.68 9.29
C GLY A 119 4.60 -4.99 8.70
N CYS A 120 4.54 -5.57 7.49
CA CYS A 120 3.29 -6.02 6.89
C CYS A 120 2.57 -7.04 7.79
N ILE A 121 1.25 -7.04 7.76
CA ILE A 121 0.41 -7.98 8.51
C ILE A 121 -0.09 -9.06 7.55
N ALA A 122 0.28 -10.30 7.83
CA ALA A 122 -0.18 -11.44 7.06
C ALA A 122 -1.65 -11.73 7.34
N VAL A 123 -2.43 -11.99 6.29
CA VAL A 123 -3.81 -12.46 6.38
C VAL A 123 -3.99 -13.76 5.62
N ASP A 124 -4.57 -14.74 6.29
CA ASP A 124 -5.05 -16.00 5.72
C ASP A 124 -6.57 -16.01 5.88
N LEU A 125 -7.28 -15.72 4.79
CA LEU A 125 -8.76 -15.64 4.80
C LEU A 125 -9.43 -17.01 4.72
N GLU A 126 -8.71 -18.05 4.31
CA GLU A 126 -9.24 -19.42 4.15
C GLU A 126 -9.16 -20.22 5.45
N ASN A 127 -8.20 -19.88 6.31
CA ASN A 127 -7.96 -20.56 7.57
C ASN A 127 -8.57 -19.78 8.75
N LYS A 128 -9.57 -20.36 9.40
CA LYS A 128 -10.25 -19.74 10.57
C LYS A 128 -9.28 -19.36 11.70
N ARG A 129 -8.24 -20.18 11.96
CA ARG A 129 -7.22 -19.89 12.98
C ARG A 129 -6.32 -18.73 12.54
N GLY A 130 -5.91 -18.70 11.25
CA GLY A 130 -5.15 -17.62 10.65
C GLY A 130 -5.89 -16.29 10.75
N LEU A 131 -7.18 -16.29 10.39
CA LEU A 131 -8.04 -15.12 10.50
C LEU A 131 -8.19 -14.62 11.95
N LEU A 132 -8.34 -15.52 12.91
CA LEU A 132 -8.41 -15.16 14.33
C LEU A 132 -7.10 -14.50 14.82
N ASN A 133 -5.96 -15.05 14.42
CA ASN A 133 -4.64 -14.49 14.76
C ASN A 133 -4.43 -13.11 14.11
N PHE A 134 -4.86 -12.94 12.88
CA PHE A 134 -4.86 -11.66 12.19
C PHE A 134 -5.63 -10.58 12.96
N PHE A 135 -6.88 -10.85 13.37
CA PHE A 135 -7.66 -9.87 14.15
C PHE A 135 -7.06 -9.60 15.53
N LYS A 136 -6.49 -10.61 16.21
CA LYS A 136 -5.74 -10.39 17.46
C LYS A 136 -4.54 -9.48 17.26
N THR A 137 -3.81 -9.66 16.15
CA THR A 137 -2.66 -8.83 15.80
C THR A 137 -3.07 -7.39 15.57
N ILE A 138 -4.10 -7.13 14.77
CA ILE A 138 -4.63 -5.77 14.53
C ILE A 138 -5.08 -5.13 15.86
N LYS A 139 -5.85 -5.84 16.67
CA LYS A 139 -6.29 -5.32 17.97
C LYS A 139 -5.12 -4.97 18.89
N LYS A 140 -4.08 -5.80 18.93
CA LYS A 140 -2.85 -5.53 19.68
C LYS A 140 -2.13 -4.28 19.15
N ILE A 141 -2.06 -4.11 17.84
CA ILE A 141 -1.43 -2.94 17.22
C ILE A 141 -2.21 -1.68 17.58
N PHE A 142 -3.51 -1.64 17.33
CA PHE A 142 -4.35 -0.46 17.62
C PHE A 142 -4.45 -0.10 19.10
N SER A 143 -4.22 -1.06 20.01
CA SER A 143 -4.16 -0.76 21.44
C SER A 143 -2.86 -0.09 21.90
N LYS A 144 -1.79 -0.17 21.06
CA LYS A 144 -0.45 0.34 21.41
C LYS A 144 0.06 1.41 20.46
N VAL A 145 -0.57 1.56 19.29
CA VAL A 145 -0.20 2.51 18.25
C VAL A 145 -1.44 3.32 17.86
N ASP A 146 -1.55 4.50 18.43
CA ASP A 146 -2.71 5.37 18.30
C ASP A 146 -2.87 5.99 16.90
N ASN A 147 -1.76 6.21 16.20
CA ASN A 147 -1.67 6.79 14.86
C ASN A 147 -1.54 5.75 13.74
N MET A 148 -2.00 4.49 13.97
CA MET A 148 -1.90 3.43 12.98
C MET A 148 -3.00 3.51 11.92
N ASN A 149 -2.60 3.40 10.65
CA ASN A 149 -3.48 3.20 9.51
C ASN A 149 -3.24 1.82 8.88
N LEU A 150 -4.21 1.31 8.14
CA LEU A 150 -4.10 0.05 7.40
C LEU A 150 -4.22 0.32 5.90
N TYR A 151 -3.43 -0.37 5.12
CA TYR A 151 -3.39 -0.28 3.66
C TYR A 151 -3.74 -1.64 3.07
N ILE A 152 -4.68 -1.67 2.13
CA ILE A 152 -5.12 -2.92 1.51
C ILE A 152 -5.45 -2.72 0.04
N PHE A 153 -5.16 -3.74 -0.75
CA PHE A 153 -5.69 -3.89 -2.10
C PHE A 153 -6.93 -4.79 -2.03
N PRO A 154 -8.16 -4.24 -2.05
CA PRO A 154 -9.36 -5.04 -1.85
C PRO A 154 -9.65 -6.00 -3.00
N GLU A 155 -9.04 -5.81 -4.16
CA GLU A 155 -9.05 -6.72 -5.30
C GLU A 155 -8.37 -8.06 -4.98
N GLY A 156 -7.45 -8.08 -4.02
CA GLY A 156 -6.73 -9.27 -3.56
C GLY A 156 -5.61 -9.75 -4.47
N GLU A 157 -5.50 -9.23 -5.68
CA GLU A 157 -4.46 -9.54 -6.66
C GLU A 157 -4.25 -8.37 -7.63
N ARG A 158 -3.18 -8.42 -8.43
CA ARG A 158 -2.93 -7.42 -9.49
C ARG A 158 -3.86 -7.65 -10.67
N PHE A 159 -4.83 -6.78 -10.84
CA PHE A 159 -5.78 -6.87 -11.95
C PHE A 159 -5.17 -6.36 -13.26
N LYS A 160 -5.27 -7.13 -14.33
CA LYS A 160 -4.72 -6.82 -15.66
C LYS A 160 -5.74 -6.22 -16.62
N GLY A 161 -7.02 -6.23 -16.25
CA GLY A 161 -8.10 -5.70 -17.07
C GLY A 161 -8.28 -4.19 -16.96
N ASP A 162 -9.25 -3.64 -17.67
CA ASP A 162 -9.69 -2.27 -17.57
C ASP A 162 -10.74 -2.12 -16.44
N GLY A 163 -10.83 -0.94 -15.83
CA GLY A 163 -11.77 -0.67 -14.74
C GLY A 163 -11.31 -1.18 -13.39
N ILE A 164 -12.19 -1.59 -12.51
CA ILE A 164 -11.95 -2.08 -11.16
C ILE A 164 -12.41 -3.53 -11.07
N GLN A 165 -11.55 -4.40 -10.56
CA GLN A 165 -11.91 -5.81 -10.30
C GLN A 165 -12.82 -5.90 -9.07
N LYS A 166 -13.66 -6.94 -9.05
CA LYS A 166 -14.51 -7.25 -7.89
C LYS A 166 -13.69 -7.37 -6.62
N PHE A 167 -14.20 -6.76 -5.55
CA PHE A 167 -13.53 -6.75 -4.26
C PHE A 167 -13.72 -8.07 -3.49
N GLN A 168 -12.68 -8.46 -2.80
CA GLN A 168 -12.75 -9.48 -1.77
C GLN A 168 -13.41 -8.91 -0.51
N SER A 169 -14.19 -9.72 0.21
CA SER A 169 -14.89 -9.28 1.42
C SER A 169 -13.97 -8.92 2.60
N GLY A 170 -12.66 -9.12 2.46
CA GLY A 170 -11.66 -8.90 3.52
C GLY A 170 -11.60 -7.47 4.01
N ALA A 171 -11.52 -6.49 3.10
CA ALA A 171 -11.44 -5.08 3.46
C ALA A 171 -12.65 -4.62 4.29
N GLN A 172 -13.86 -4.99 3.86
CA GLN A 172 -15.10 -4.66 4.56
C GLN A 172 -15.16 -5.31 5.96
N LYS A 173 -14.78 -6.59 6.08
CA LYS A 173 -14.74 -7.29 7.36
C LYS A 173 -13.74 -6.69 8.34
N ILE A 174 -12.56 -6.30 7.84
CA ILE A 174 -11.51 -5.66 8.65
C ILE A 174 -11.99 -4.30 9.17
N ALA A 175 -12.55 -3.47 8.30
CA ALA A 175 -13.07 -2.16 8.69
C ALA A 175 -14.20 -2.29 9.73
N LYS A 176 -15.17 -3.19 9.49
CA LYS A 176 -16.26 -3.46 10.43
C LYS A 176 -15.77 -3.92 11.80
N ALA A 177 -14.87 -4.91 11.83
CA ALA A 177 -14.38 -5.51 13.08
C ALA A 177 -13.56 -4.54 13.95
N ASN A 178 -12.98 -3.49 13.35
CA ASN A 178 -12.14 -2.52 14.04
C ASN A 178 -12.74 -1.11 14.06
N ASN A 179 -13.99 -0.94 13.63
CA ASN A 179 -14.69 0.35 13.54
C ASN A 179 -13.87 1.43 12.78
N LEU A 180 -13.33 1.04 11.61
CA LEU A 180 -12.52 1.94 10.77
C LEU A 180 -13.38 2.57 9.69
N LYS A 181 -13.14 3.86 9.42
CA LYS A 181 -13.55 4.48 8.17
C LYS A 181 -12.65 3.97 7.04
N ILE A 182 -13.21 3.88 5.84
CA ILE A 182 -12.48 3.48 4.65
C ILE A 182 -12.27 4.72 3.76
N VAL A 183 -11.07 4.90 3.26
CA VAL A 183 -10.75 5.92 2.27
C VAL A 183 -10.45 5.22 0.95
N PRO A 184 -11.27 5.46 -0.09
CA PRO A 184 -10.99 4.91 -1.40
C PRO A 184 -9.84 5.69 -2.05
N VAL A 185 -8.93 4.96 -2.65
CA VAL A 185 -7.80 5.51 -3.39
C VAL A 185 -7.71 4.86 -4.76
N TYR A 186 -7.67 5.66 -5.80
CA TYR A 186 -7.50 5.21 -7.17
C TYR A 186 -6.19 5.71 -7.76
N ILE A 187 -5.30 4.78 -8.09
CA ILE A 187 -4.06 5.04 -8.83
C ILE A 187 -4.39 4.88 -10.31
N LYS A 188 -4.27 5.97 -11.06
CA LYS A 188 -4.68 6.03 -12.47
C LYS A 188 -3.62 5.41 -13.38
N GLY A 189 -4.09 4.70 -14.41
CA GLY A 189 -3.27 4.26 -15.53
C GLY A 189 -2.82 2.79 -15.46
N LYS A 190 -2.06 2.41 -16.50
CA LYS A 190 -1.49 1.06 -16.65
C LYS A 190 -0.13 0.96 -15.96
N ASN A 191 -0.11 0.99 -14.65
CA ASN A 191 1.12 1.12 -13.84
C ASN A 191 2.13 -0.01 -14.06
N GLU A 192 1.69 -1.20 -14.47
CA GLU A 192 2.60 -2.28 -14.87
C GLU A 192 3.41 -1.92 -16.14
N GLU A 193 2.79 -1.27 -17.12
CA GLU A 193 3.49 -0.78 -18.31
C GLU A 193 4.42 0.39 -17.97
N VAL A 194 3.95 1.29 -17.09
CA VAL A 194 4.77 2.41 -16.58
C VAL A 194 6.04 1.87 -15.93
N PHE A 195 5.89 0.89 -15.05
CA PHE A 195 7.03 0.24 -14.39
C PHE A 195 7.96 -0.47 -15.38
N LYS A 196 7.43 -1.20 -16.35
CA LYS A 196 8.22 -1.88 -17.37
C LYS A 196 9.05 -0.91 -18.24
N LYS A 197 8.46 0.21 -18.65
CA LYS A 197 9.12 1.21 -19.51
C LYS A 197 10.14 2.09 -18.76
N SER A 198 10.09 2.15 -17.42
CA SER A 198 11.02 2.94 -16.61
C SER A 198 12.44 2.35 -16.60
N PRO A 199 13.50 3.10 -16.29
CA PRO A 199 13.49 4.51 -15.94
C PRO A 199 13.24 5.43 -17.17
N TYR A 200 12.53 6.51 -16.93
CA TYR A 200 12.18 7.51 -17.96
C TYR A 200 13.28 8.54 -18.13
N ARG A 201 13.43 9.07 -19.37
CA ARG A 201 14.32 10.21 -19.62
C ARG A 201 13.75 11.50 -19.04
N ASP A 202 12.48 11.77 -19.35
CA ASP A 202 11.72 12.89 -18.82
C ASP A 202 10.78 12.38 -17.70
N PRO A 203 10.49 13.18 -16.67
CA PRO A 203 9.67 12.72 -15.56
C PRO A 203 8.30 12.23 -16.00
N TYR A 204 7.96 10.98 -15.66
CA TYR A 204 6.61 10.45 -15.84
C TYR A 204 5.80 10.70 -14.59
N THR A 205 4.57 11.24 -14.75
CA THR A 205 3.69 11.51 -13.60
C THR A 205 2.62 10.45 -13.46
N VAL A 206 2.58 9.80 -12.30
CA VAL A 206 1.47 8.92 -11.88
C VAL A 206 0.48 9.75 -11.06
N GLU A 207 -0.78 9.77 -11.48
CA GLU A 207 -1.84 10.46 -10.76
C GLU A 207 -2.56 9.51 -9.80
N VAL A 208 -2.80 10.01 -8.59
CA VAL A 208 -3.50 9.31 -7.52
C VAL A 208 -4.67 10.16 -7.06
N TYR A 209 -5.83 9.57 -6.98
CA TYR A 209 -7.07 10.21 -6.52
C TYR A 209 -7.46 9.64 -5.16
N VAL A 210 -7.77 10.52 -4.23
CA VAL A 210 -8.23 10.16 -2.89
C VAL A 210 -9.64 10.64 -2.69
N GLY A 211 -10.53 9.71 -2.32
CA GLY A 211 -11.92 10.02 -2.02
C GLY A 211 -12.15 10.43 -0.56
N ILE A 212 -13.39 10.74 -0.25
CA ILE A 212 -13.82 11.05 1.12
C ILE A 212 -13.93 9.77 1.97
N PRO A 213 -13.69 9.84 3.29
CA PRO A 213 -13.91 8.71 4.18
C PRO A 213 -15.36 8.22 4.13
N MET A 214 -15.53 6.92 4.02
CA MET A 214 -16.84 6.24 3.98
C MET A 214 -16.92 5.13 5.04
N ASP A 215 -18.13 4.70 5.34
CA ASP A 215 -18.38 3.52 6.17
C ASP A 215 -18.04 2.23 5.41
N HIS A 216 -17.94 1.13 6.15
CA HIS A 216 -17.60 -0.17 5.58
C HIS A 216 -18.72 -0.81 4.76
N GLU A 217 -19.95 -0.30 4.89
CA GLU A 217 -21.11 -0.82 4.16
C GLU A 217 -21.03 -0.44 2.68
N ASN A 218 -21.43 -1.40 1.81
CA ASN A 218 -21.40 -1.23 0.37
C ASN A 218 -20.07 -0.71 -0.21
N LEU A 219 -18.95 -1.14 0.37
CA LEU A 219 -17.61 -0.67 0.02
C LEU A 219 -17.36 -0.69 -1.49
N GLU A 220 -17.66 -1.82 -2.16
CA GLU A 220 -17.41 -1.98 -3.60
C GLU A 220 -18.24 -0.99 -4.43
N GLU A 221 -19.52 -0.85 -4.14
CA GLU A 221 -20.41 0.08 -4.83
C GLU A 221 -19.95 1.53 -4.63
N ASN A 222 -19.65 1.92 -3.40
CA ASN A 222 -19.17 3.27 -3.08
C ASN A 222 -17.82 3.56 -3.74
N TYR A 223 -16.94 2.57 -3.81
CA TYR A 223 -15.67 2.70 -4.52
C TYR A 223 -15.88 2.84 -6.04
N LEU A 224 -16.79 2.05 -6.64
CA LEU A 224 -17.12 2.17 -8.05
C LEU A 224 -17.73 3.54 -8.39
N ASN A 225 -18.58 4.09 -7.53
CA ASN A 225 -19.13 5.43 -7.68
C ASN A 225 -18.02 6.50 -7.66
N PHE A 226 -17.07 6.38 -6.73
CA PHE A 226 -15.89 7.24 -6.69
C PHE A 226 -15.04 7.13 -7.97
N TYR A 227 -14.73 5.91 -8.41
CA TYR A 227 -13.99 5.67 -9.65
C TYR A 227 -14.70 6.25 -10.88
N ASN A 228 -16.00 5.99 -11.02
CA ASN A 228 -16.80 6.47 -12.16
C ASN A 228 -16.83 8.00 -12.25
N LYS A 229 -16.88 8.69 -11.11
CA LYS A 229 -16.80 10.15 -11.05
C LYS A 229 -15.49 10.65 -11.64
N ILE A 230 -14.35 10.06 -11.25
CA ILE A 230 -13.03 10.42 -11.80
C ILE A 230 -13.00 10.21 -13.31
N MET A 231 -13.51 9.07 -13.80
CA MET A 231 -13.51 8.76 -15.23
C MET A 231 -14.42 9.65 -16.06
N GLN A 232 -15.46 10.23 -15.43
CA GLN A 232 -16.33 11.21 -16.09
C GLN A 232 -15.66 12.60 -16.17
N GLU A 233 -14.96 13.01 -15.13
CA GLU A 233 -14.20 14.27 -15.10
C GLU A 233 -13.10 14.24 -16.16
N ASP A 234 -12.33 13.15 -16.25
CA ASP A 234 -11.30 12.96 -17.28
C ASP A 234 -11.82 13.10 -18.74
N LYS A 235 -13.06 12.64 -18.98
CA LYS A 235 -13.68 12.72 -20.33
C LYS A 235 -14.16 14.15 -20.69
N ARG A 236 -14.32 15.01 -19.69
CA ARG A 236 -14.71 16.41 -19.91
C ARG A 236 -13.51 17.31 -20.18
N ASP A 237 -12.34 16.90 -19.65
CA ASP A 237 -11.10 17.66 -19.76
C ASP A 237 -10.24 17.24 -20.97
N ALA A 238 -10.64 16.17 -21.70
CA ALA A 238 -9.99 15.64 -22.89
C ALA A 238 -10.65 16.12 -24.18
#